data_78f7df958c80635cef50f8da759cfde0
#
_entry.id   78f7df958c80635cef50f8da759cfde0
#
_cell.length_a   1.000
_cell.length_b   1.000
_cell.length_c   1.000
_cell.angle_alpha   90.00
_cell.angle_beta   90.00
_cell.angle_gamma   90.00
#
_symmetry.space_group_name_H-M   'P 1'
#
loop_
_entity.id
_entity.type
_entity.pdbx_description
1 polymer ?
#
loop_
_entity_poly.entity_id
_entity_poly.type
_entity_poly.pdbx_seq_one_letter_code
_entity_poly.pdbx_strand_id
1 'polypeptide(L)'
;MPLPDYETRLDEAALVRLLASGEWRRDGRAITRTFTFKGFKSAMAFANRVAEAAVTANHHPDIHVERYRLVRIVLMTHATDGISDADVELARRIDELETSST
;
A
#
# COMPACT_ATOMS: atom_id res chain seq x y z
N MET A 1 10.30 8.48 12.02
CA MET A 1 9.54 7.54 12.85
C MET A 1 8.09 7.97 12.89
N PRO A 2 7.17 7.07 12.58
CA PRO A 2 5.77 7.42 12.64
C PRO A 2 5.35 7.73 14.07
N LEU A 3 4.38 8.60 14.23
CA LEU A 3 3.83 8.92 15.54
C LEU A 3 3.08 7.67 16.06
N PRO A 4 3.09 7.44 17.37
CA PRO A 4 2.42 6.25 17.95
C PRO A 4 0.97 6.09 17.49
N ASP A 5 0.24 7.19 17.32
CA ASP A 5 -1.17 7.13 16.96
C ASP A 5 -1.42 6.87 15.46
N TYR A 6 -0.39 6.89 14.62
CA TYR A 6 -0.54 6.48 13.22
C TYR A 6 -1.05 5.05 13.10
N GLU A 7 -0.64 4.19 14.02
CA GLU A 7 -1.03 2.78 13.98
C GLU A 7 -2.28 2.48 14.80
N THR A 8 -2.84 3.49 15.50
CA THR A 8 -4.02 3.30 16.33
C THR A 8 -5.18 4.21 15.95
N ARG A 9 -4.98 5.12 15.00
CA ARG A 9 -6.01 6.05 14.54
C ARG A 9 -6.35 5.80 13.10
N LEU A 10 -7.57 6.15 12.74
CA LEU A 10 -7.99 6.13 11.36
C LEU A 10 -8.85 7.36 11.09
N ASP A 11 -8.40 8.18 10.14
CA ASP A 11 -9.22 9.25 9.59
C ASP A 11 -10.13 8.61 8.54
N GLU A 12 -11.39 8.39 8.90
CA GLU A 12 -12.36 7.74 8.02
C GLU A 12 -12.53 8.48 6.71
N ALA A 13 -12.49 9.81 6.75
CA ALA A 13 -12.65 10.59 5.52
C ALA A 13 -11.48 10.36 4.55
N ALA A 14 -10.28 10.25 5.08
CA ALA A 14 -9.10 9.95 4.25
C ALA A 14 -9.21 8.58 3.60
N LEU A 15 -9.68 7.59 4.37
CA LEU A 15 -9.90 6.24 3.82
C LEU A 15 -10.95 6.26 2.73
N VAL A 16 -12.07 6.95 2.96
CA VAL A 16 -13.13 7.06 1.96
C VAL A 16 -12.60 7.67 0.67
N ARG A 17 -11.78 8.73 0.78
CA ARG A 17 -11.19 9.37 -0.41
C ARG A 17 -10.25 8.41 -1.14
N LEU A 18 -9.47 7.62 -0.41
CA LEU A 18 -8.57 6.64 -1.03
C LEU A 18 -9.37 5.59 -1.79
N LEU A 19 -10.42 5.07 -1.18
CA LEU A 19 -11.22 4.00 -1.79
C LEU A 19 -12.12 4.51 -2.92
N ALA A 20 -12.39 5.81 -2.98
CA ALA A 20 -13.31 6.39 -3.96
C ALA A 20 -12.82 6.21 -5.40
N SER A 21 -11.51 6.11 -5.62
CA SER A 21 -10.94 5.91 -6.95
C SER A 21 -11.26 4.51 -7.51
N GLY A 22 -11.59 3.57 -6.64
CA GLY A 22 -11.81 2.16 -7.04
C GLY A 22 -10.54 1.37 -7.22
N GLU A 23 -9.35 2.00 -7.11
CA GLU A 23 -8.07 1.31 -7.25
C GLU A 23 -7.73 0.49 -6.03
N TRP A 24 -7.93 1.05 -4.84
CA TRP A 24 -7.79 0.33 -3.58
C TRP A 24 -9.15 -0.20 -3.15
N ARG A 25 -9.18 -1.42 -2.64
CA ARG A 25 -10.41 -2.05 -2.18
C ARG A 25 -10.21 -2.65 -0.79
N ARG A 26 -11.29 -2.70 -0.03
CA ARG A 26 -11.27 -3.46 1.22
C ARG A 26 -11.25 -4.95 0.92
N ASP A 27 -10.46 -5.64 1.71
CA ASP A 27 -10.38 -7.10 1.67
C ASP A 27 -10.28 -7.57 3.13
N GLY A 28 -11.41 -7.89 3.73
CA GLY A 28 -11.46 -8.21 5.14
C GLY A 28 -11.03 -7.00 5.98
N ARG A 29 -9.97 -7.19 6.76
CA ARG A 29 -9.41 -6.14 7.63
C ARG A 29 -8.29 -5.36 6.97
N ALA A 30 -8.09 -5.56 5.69
CA ALA A 30 -7.01 -4.94 4.94
C ALA A 30 -7.56 -4.11 3.80
N ILE A 31 -6.67 -3.35 3.16
CA ILE A 31 -6.93 -2.77 1.85
C ILE A 31 -5.90 -3.33 0.88
N THR A 32 -6.29 -3.47 -0.38
CA THR A 32 -5.44 -4.09 -1.38
C THR A 32 -5.58 -3.38 -2.72
N ARG A 33 -4.48 -3.38 -3.48
CA ARG A 33 -4.46 -2.88 -4.85
C ARG A 33 -3.49 -3.74 -5.66
N THR A 34 -3.86 -4.04 -6.90
CA THR A 34 -2.99 -4.75 -7.84
C THR A 34 -2.54 -3.80 -8.94
N PHE A 35 -1.24 -3.75 -9.17
CA PHE A 35 -0.60 -2.95 -10.21
C PHE A 35 -0.13 -3.88 -11.31
N THR A 36 -0.35 -3.49 -12.58
CA THR A 36 0.04 -4.29 -13.73
C THR A 36 1.18 -3.61 -14.48
N PHE A 37 2.21 -4.38 -14.81
CA PHE A 37 3.39 -3.89 -15.52
C PHE A 37 3.57 -4.62 -16.84
N LYS A 38 4.50 -4.12 -17.66
CA LYS A 38 4.78 -4.73 -18.96
C LYS A 38 5.45 -6.09 -18.83
N GLY A 39 6.27 -6.26 -17.78
CA GLY A 39 7.02 -7.49 -17.62
C GLY A 39 7.60 -7.62 -16.23
N PHE A 40 8.40 -8.67 -16.06
CA PHE A 40 8.93 -9.04 -14.76
C PHE A 40 9.90 -8.00 -14.19
N LYS A 41 10.77 -7.46 -15.04
CA LYS A 41 11.75 -6.48 -14.58
C LYS A 41 11.10 -5.23 -14.01
N SER A 42 10.10 -4.69 -14.69
CA SER A 42 9.42 -3.49 -14.21
C SER A 42 8.56 -3.80 -12.98
N ALA A 43 7.94 -4.97 -12.91
CA ALA A 43 7.20 -5.39 -11.73
C ALA A 43 8.12 -5.47 -10.51
N MET A 44 9.29 -6.10 -10.66
CA MET A 44 10.24 -6.22 -9.56
C MET A 44 10.82 -4.87 -9.16
N ALA A 45 11.09 -3.98 -10.12
CA ALA A 45 11.57 -2.64 -9.82
C ALA A 45 10.55 -1.87 -8.97
N PHE A 46 9.27 -1.98 -9.31
CA PHE A 46 8.22 -1.35 -8.52
C PHE A 46 8.13 -1.97 -7.13
N ALA A 47 8.14 -3.29 -7.03
CA ALA A 47 8.09 -3.98 -5.73
C ALA A 47 9.24 -3.53 -4.82
N ASN A 48 10.43 -3.34 -5.37
CA ASN A 48 11.58 -2.87 -4.61
C ASN A 48 11.37 -1.44 -4.11
N ARG A 49 10.76 -0.57 -4.92
CA ARG A 49 10.45 0.80 -4.47
C ARG A 49 9.41 0.80 -3.36
N VAL A 50 8.43 -0.07 -3.45
CA VAL A 50 7.43 -0.22 -2.39
C VAL A 50 8.10 -0.66 -1.10
N ALA A 51 9.02 -1.62 -1.19
CA ALA A 51 9.77 -2.09 -0.03
C ALA A 51 10.56 -0.95 0.62
N GLU A 52 11.22 -0.12 -0.17
CA GLU A 52 11.96 1.03 0.36
C GLU A 52 11.05 2.04 1.04
N ALA A 53 9.89 2.33 0.45
CA ALA A 53 8.92 3.24 1.05
C ALA A 53 8.39 2.66 2.38
N ALA A 54 8.18 1.35 2.44
CA ALA A 54 7.72 0.67 3.64
C ALA A 54 8.75 0.77 4.76
N VAL A 55 10.04 0.60 4.43
CA VAL A 55 11.11 0.74 5.42
C VAL A 55 11.16 2.17 5.95
N THR A 56 11.05 3.16 5.08
CA THR A 56 11.05 4.57 5.48
C THR A 56 9.85 4.90 6.38
N ALA A 57 8.68 4.35 6.06
CA ALA A 57 7.48 4.56 6.84
C ALA A 57 7.44 3.72 8.12
N ASN A 58 8.36 2.78 8.25
CA ASN A 58 8.35 1.80 9.33
C ASN A 58 7.01 1.07 9.43
N HIS A 59 6.44 0.71 8.28
CA HIS A 59 5.16 0.03 8.19
C HIS A 59 5.22 -0.91 6.98
N HIS A 60 5.10 -2.21 7.22
CA HIS A 60 5.42 -3.22 6.21
C HIS A 60 4.15 -3.84 5.62
N PRO A 61 3.91 -3.65 4.31
CA PRO A 61 2.80 -4.31 3.60
C PRO A 61 3.18 -5.74 3.24
N ASP A 62 2.18 -6.51 2.84
CA ASP A 62 2.46 -7.73 2.10
C ASP A 62 2.63 -7.35 0.63
N ILE A 63 3.66 -7.86 0.00
CA ILE A 63 3.98 -7.59 -1.39
C ILE A 63 4.00 -8.92 -2.14
N HIS A 64 3.12 -9.06 -3.13
CA HIS A 64 3.04 -10.27 -3.95
C HIS A 64 3.36 -9.94 -5.40
N VAL A 65 4.35 -10.61 -5.97
CA VAL A 65 4.61 -10.53 -7.42
C VAL A 65 4.03 -11.80 -8.02
N GLU A 66 3.00 -11.62 -8.85
CA GLU A 66 2.21 -12.72 -9.39
C GLU A 66 2.18 -12.66 -10.91
N ARG A 67 2.18 -13.82 -11.54
CA ARG A 67 2.15 -13.92 -13.00
C ARG A 67 3.19 -13.02 -13.64
N TYR A 68 4.36 -12.94 -13.03
CA TYR A 68 5.56 -12.19 -13.41
C TYR A 68 5.38 -10.67 -13.57
N ARG A 69 4.17 -10.16 -13.74
CA ARG A 69 3.96 -8.73 -14.04
C ARG A 69 2.91 -8.04 -13.15
N LEU A 70 2.31 -8.75 -12.23
CA LEU A 70 1.33 -8.17 -11.31
C LEU A 70 1.97 -7.98 -9.95
N VAL A 71 1.81 -6.78 -9.38
CA VAL A 71 2.27 -6.52 -8.01
C VAL A 71 1.04 -6.21 -7.18
N ARG A 72 0.70 -7.12 -6.29
CA ARG A 72 -0.45 -6.96 -5.39
C ARG A 72 0.04 -6.57 -4.01
N ILE A 73 -0.44 -5.43 -3.54
CA ILE A 73 -0.07 -4.88 -2.24
C ILE A 73 -1.24 -5.05 -1.29
N VAL A 74 -0.97 -5.53 -0.08
CA VAL A 74 -1.97 -5.68 0.96
C VAL A 74 -1.49 -4.91 2.19
N LEU A 75 -2.32 -4.02 2.69
CA LEU A 75 -2.00 -3.15 3.81
C LEU A 75 -2.95 -3.38 4.97
N MET A 76 -2.39 -3.59 6.14
CA MET A 76 -3.12 -3.78 7.37
C MET A 76 -2.20 -3.42 8.54
N THR A 77 -2.76 -2.99 9.64
CA THR A 77 -2.00 -2.65 10.85
C THR A 77 -2.33 -3.64 11.96
N HIS A 78 -1.35 -4.42 12.38
CA HIS A 78 -1.55 -5.43 13.43
C HIS A 78 -1.94 -4.81 14.77
N ALA A 79 -1.37 -3.67 15.10
CA ALA A 79 -1.63 -3.01 16.38
C ALA A 79 -3.11 -2.67 16.57
N THR A 80 -3.82 -2.38 15.47
CA THR A 80 -5.25 -2.05 15.52
C THR A 80 -6.12 -3.16 14.94
N ASP A 81 -5.51 -4.24 14.47
CA ASP A 81 -6.19 -5.38 13.84
C ASP A 81 -7.11 -4.92 12.71
N GLY A 82 -6.61 -4.02 11.89
CA GLY A 82 -7.37 -3.46 10.79
C GLY A 82 -6.61 -2.35 10.09
N ILE A 83 -7.34 -1.40 9.53
CA ILE A 83 -6.77 -0.29 8.77
C ILE A 83 -6.54 0.90 9.70
N SER A 84 -5.37 1.52 9.57
CA SER A 84 -5.03 2.74 10.30
C SER A 84 -4.55 3.81 9.33
N ASP A 85 -4.26 5.00 9.87
CA ASP A 85 -3.67 6.08 9.07
C ASP A 85 -2.34 5.68 8.44
N ALA A 86 -1.59 4.78 9.07
CA ALA A 86 -0.34 4.29 8.51
C ALA A 86 -0.58 3.59 7.17
N ASP A 87 -1.65 2.81 7.07
CA ASP A 87 -2.00 2.13 5.82
C ASP A 87 -2.42 3.12 4.75
N VAL A 88 -3.24 4.10 5.10
CA VAL A 88 -3.74 5.09 4.14
C VAL A 88 -2.58 5.95 3.61
N GLU A 89 -1.67 6.38 4.48
CA GLU A 89 -0.52 7.17 4.07
C GLU A 89 0.41 6.37 3.17
N LEU A 90 0.70 5.12 3.52
CA LEU A 90 1.57 4.28 2.71
C LEU A 90 0.92 3.97 1.36
N ALA A 91 -0.40 3.73 1.32
CA ALA A 91 -1.12 3.52 0.07
C ALA A 91 -0.96 4.71 -0.88
N ARG A 92 -1.07 5.93 -0.36
CA ARG A 92 -0.88 7.15 -1.16
C ARG A 92 0.54 7.24 -1.68
N ARG A 93 1.52 6.93 -0.84
CA ARG A 93 2.91 6.94 -1.23
C ARG A 93 3.17 5.93 -2.35
N ILE A 94 2.60 4.74 -2.23
CA ILE A 94 2.73 3.69 -3.24
C ILE A 94 2.12 4.15 -4.57
N ASP A 95 0.96 4.81 -4.53
CA ASP A 95 0.33 5.34 -5.73
C ASP A 95 1.23 6.36 -6.44
N GLU A 96 1.92 7.22 -5.69
CA GLU A 96 2.87 8.15 -6.25
C GLU A 96 4.04 7.45 -6.93
N LEU A 97 4.51 6.35 -6.34
CA LEU A 97 5.60 5.57 -6.90
C LEU A 97 5.20 4.93 -8.23
N GLU A 98 3.97 4.48 -8.35
CA GLU A 98 3.45 3.88 -9.57
C GLU A 98 3.46 4.92 -10.72
N THR A 99 3.01 6.12 -10.43
CA THR A 99 3.02 7.21 -11.41
C THR A 99 4.45 7.52 -11.89
N SER A 100 5.42 7.45 -10.97
CA SER A 100 6.82 7.75 -11.29
C SER A 100 7.52 6.62 -12.03
N SER A 101 6.98 5.41 -12.00
CA SER A 101 7.67 4.23 -12.54
C SER A 101 7.31 3.91 -13.98
N THR A 102 6.45 4.68 -14.61
CA THR A 102 6.06 4.50 -16.02
C THR A 102 7.00 5.22 -17.02
#